data_f4315f0c97053d293e9235ccffb234fe
#
_entry.id   f4315f0c97053d293e9235ccffb234fe
#
_cell.length_a   1.000
_cell.length_b   1.000
_cell.length_c   1.000
_cell.angle_alpha   90.00
_cell.angle_beta   90.00
_cell.angle_gamma   90.00
#
_symmetry.space_group_name_H-M   'P 1'
#
loop_
_entity.id
_entity.type
_entity.pdbx_description
1 polymer ?
#
loop_
_entity_poly.entity_id
_entity_poly.type
_entity_poly.pdbx_seq_one_letter_code
_entity_poly.pdbx_strand_id
1 'polypeptide(L)'
;VGQRGRVELLMRPTVSDAIAVSGELPVVDLFKDDVSTNILPEQITTLPVPDRRFERLAFLSSSVQPDRAEFFDRAGTPVLGNAGTGWANVYLVDGLDLTEPTNGQAAIRIGQDAIREFRVVGQRFDAEVGQTTAGGLVVVTKTGTNEVHGSVFGFARSDAMRAQGALEQDQVDYSRWHAGFTLGGPIARDRTHYLAAFEHVDEDDIALFRPGGDFGDL
;
A
#
# COMPACT_ATOMS: atom_id res chain seq x y z
N VAL A 1 -6.23 -28.34 80.02
CA VAL A 1 -6.10 -29.26 78.87
C VAL A 1 -6.75 -28.59 77.65
N GLY A 2 -5.93 -27.99 76.84
CA GLY A 2 -6.40 -27.23 75.63
C GLY A 2 -6.52 -28.18 74.43
N GLN A 3 -7.70 -28.34 73.92
CA GLN A 3 -7.93 -29.00 72.62
C GLN A 3 -7.62 -27.99 71.45
N ARG A 4 -6.67 -28.36 70.60
CA ARG A 4 -6.42 -27.66 69.34
C ARG A 4 -7.26 -28.28 68.25
N GLY A 5 -8.29 -27.56 67.82
CA GLY A 5 -9.05 -27.93 66.62
C GLY A 5 -8.34 -27.40 65.35
N ARG A 6 -8.10 -28.29 64.40
CA ARG A 6 -7.61 -27.91 63.06
C ARG A 6 -8.82 -27.75 62.17
N VAL A 7 -8.98 -26.52 61.61
CA VAL A 7 -10.01 -26.25 60.63
C VAL A 7 -9.30 -26.13 59.26
N GLU A 8 -9.61 -27.03 58.35
CA GLU A 8 -9.20 -26.93 56.95
C GLU A 8 -10.26 -26.16 56.16
N LEU A 9 -9.90 -24.98 55.70
CA LEU A 9 -10.72 -24.19 54.80
C LEU A 9 -10.28 -24.46 53.32
N LEU A 10 -11.10 -25.22 52.61
CA LEU A 10 -10.94 -25.40 51.18
C LEU A 10 -11.61 -24.22 50.45
N MET A 11 -10.83 -23.28 50.01
CA MET A 11 -11.33 -22.22 49.11
C MET A 11 -11.32 -22.73 47.68
N ARG A 12 -12.48 -22.85 47.07
CA ARG A 12 -12.64 -23.04 45.64
C ARG A 12 -12.90 -21.67 45.04
N PRO A 13 -12.06 -21.20 44.10
CA PRO A 13 -12.39 -19.98 43.37
C PRO A 13 -13.59 -20.26 42.46
N THR A 14 -14.73 -19.60 42.75
CA THR A 14 -15.98 -19.71 41.99
C THR A 14 -16.23 -18.53 41.06
N VAL A 15 -15.24 -17.65 40.89
CA VAL A 15 -15.37 -16.51 40.02
C VAL A 15 -14.42 -16.70 38.84
N SER A 16 -14.97 -17.10 37.71
CA SER A 16 -14.33 -16.91 36.39
C SER A 16 -14.87 -15.61 35.81
N ASP A 17 -14.26 -14.50 36.19
CA ASP A 17 -14.49 -13.25 35.45
C ASP A 17 -13.73 -13.34 34.12
N ALA A 18 -14.47 -13.52 33.03
CA ALA A 18 -13.97 -13.30 31.72
C ALA A 18 -14.05 -11.78 31.47
N ILE A 19 -12.95 -11.08 31.68
CA ILE A 19 -12.85 -9.68 31.26
C ILE A 19 -12.77 -9.70 29.73
N ALA A 20 -13.89 -9.47 29.06
CA ALA A 20 -13.89 -9.13 27.65
C ALA A 20 -13.37 -7.69 27.54
N VAL A 21 -12.08 -7.55 27.29
CA VAL A 21 -11.50 -6.26 26.90
C VAL A 21 -11.91 -6.00 25.46
N SER A 22 -13.07 -5.38 25.25
CA SER A 22 -13.37 -4.70 24.01
C SER A 22 -12.61 -3.38 24.03
N GLY A 23 -11.34 -3.41 23.68
CA GLY A 23 -10.58 -2.19 23.42
C GLY A 23 -11.04 -1.62 22.10
N GLU A 24 -11.88 -0.58 22.10
CA GLU A 24 -11.82 0.37 21.03
C GLU A 24 -10.38 0.87 21.00
N LEU A 25 -9.69 0.63 19.87
CA LEU A 25 -8.35 1.17 19.67
C LEU A 25 -8.44 2.69 19.91
N PRO A 26 -7.63 3.24 20.81
CA PRO A 26 -7.66 4.67 21.02
C PRO A 26 -7.38 5.36 19.69
N VAL A 27 -8.20 6.34 19.35
CA VAL A 27 -8.08 7.15 18.12
C VAL A 27 -6.71 7.82 18.04
N VAL A 28 -6.03 7.96 19.17
CA VAL A 28 -4.66 8.48 19.29
C VAL A 28 -3.83 7.48 20.08
N ASP A 29 -2.83 6.91 19.42
CA ASP A 29 -1.81 6.11 20.08
C ASP A 29 -0.80 7.05 20.75
N LEU A 30 -0.86 7.16 22.07
CA LEU A 30 0.01 8.05 22.87
C LEU A 30 1.46 7.57 22.97
N PHE A 31 1.74 6.34 22.54
CA PHE A 31 3.07 5.73 22.59
C PHE A 31 3.76 5.69 21.22
N LYS A 32 3.07 6.15 20.18
CA LYS A 32 3.56 6.12 18.82
C LYS A 32 4.16 7.47 18.46
N ASP A 33 5.47 7.53 18.34
CA ASP A 33 6.20 8.75 17.97
C ASP A 33 6.24 8.97 16.44
N ASP A 34 5.85 7.96 15.64
CA ASP A 34 5.85 8.06 14.19
C ASP A 34 4.59 8.75 13.65
N VAL A 35 4.77 9.59 12.65
CA VAL A 35 3.66 10.15 11.87
C VAL A 35 3.37 9.21 10.72
N SER A 36 2.47 8.26 10.93
CA SER A 36 2.10 7.28 9.92
C SER A 36 0.61 7.28 9.64
N THR A 37 0.27 6.93 8.40
CA THR A 37 -1.11 6.70 7.95
C THR A 37 -1.23 5.25 7.50
N ASN A 38 -2.09 4.50 8.14
CA ASN A 38 -2.42 3.14 7.70
C ASN A 38 -3.58 3.20 6.72
N ILE A 39 -3.41 2.58 5.57
CA ILE A 39 -4.47 2.39 4.59
C ILE A 39 -5.10 1.03 4.85
N LEU A 40 -6.38 1.04 5.14
CA LEU A 40 -7.12 -0.17 5.51
C LEU A 40 -7.28 -1.11 4.30
N PRO A 41 -7.35 -2.43 4.51
CA PRO A 41 -7.55 -3.41 3.42
C PRO A 41 -8.79 -3.11 2.57
N GLU A 42 -9.87 -2.65 3.17
CA GLU A 42 -11.10 -2.26 2.47
C GLU A 42 -10.85 -1.06 1.55
N GLN A 43 -10.02 -0.11 1.97
CA GLN A 43 -9.66 1.06 1.16
C GLN A 43 -8.80 0.66 -0.04
N ILE A 44 -7.85 -0.27 0.16
CA ILE A 44 -6.99 -0.79 -0.90
C ILE A 44 -7.82 -1.45 -2.02
N THR A 45 -8.89 -2.15 -1.65
CA THR A 45 -9.72 -2.91 -2.60
C THR A 45 -10.84 -2.08 -3.23
N THR A 46 -11.38 -1.09 -2.53
CA THR A 46 -12.58 -0.35 -2.96
C THR A 46 -12.29 0.99 -3.58
N LEU A 47 -11.19 1.65 -3.18
CA LEU A 47 -10.89 2.97 -3.72
C LEU A 47 -10.26 2.87 -5.11
N PRO A 48 -10.72 3.69 -6.06
CA PRO A 48 -10.15 3.72 -7.39
C PRO A 48 -8.77 4.36 -7.35
N VAL A 49 -7.75 3.57 -7.59
CA VAL A 49 -6.37 4.06 -7.72
C VAL A 49 -6.00 4.05 -9.21
N PRO A 50 -5.61 5.19 -9.79
CA PRO A 50 -5.17 5.25 -11.17
C PRO A 50 -4.04 4.25 -11.42
N ASP A 51 -4.12 3.51 -12.53
CA ASP A 51 -3.11 2.53 -12.97
C ASP A 51 -2.84 1.38 -12.00
N ARG A 52 -3.60 1.29 -10.89
CA ARG A 52 -3.46 0.26 -9.85
C ARG A 52 -2.02 0.10 -9.32
N ARG A 53 -1.19 1.11 -9.48
CA ARG A 53 0.15 1.13 -8.90
C ARG A 53 0.03 1.29 -7.39
N PHE A 54 0.65 0.37 -6.64
CA PHE A 54 0.52 0.38 -5.18
C PHE A 54 1.06 1.66 -4.55
N GLU A 55 2.08 2.28 -5.13
CA GLU A 55 2.67 3.52 -4.62
C GLU A 55 1.66 4.67 -4.59
N ARG A 56 0.68 4.63 -5.50
CA ARG A 56 -0.37 5.66 -5.56
C ARG A 56 -1.38 5.57 -4.42
N LEU A 57 -1.42 4.45 -3.69
CA LEU A 57 -2.17 4.36 -2.44
C LEU A 57 -1.68 5.40 -1.41
N ALA A 58 -0.41 5.81 -1.50
CA ALA A 58 0.14 6.83 -0.62
C ALA A 58 -0.60 8.18 -0.70
N PHE A 59 -1.19 8.50 -1.85
CA PHE A 59 -1.98 9.74 -2.02
C PHE A 59 -3.30 9.77 -1.22
N LEU A 60 -3.69 8.66 -0.63
CA LEU A 60 -4.79 8.64 0.34
C LEU A 60 -4.38 9.29 1.68
N SER A 61 -3.08 9.46 1.91
CA SER A 61 -2.56 10.22 3.04
C SER A 61 -2.45 11.71 2.68
N SER A 62 -2.96 12.57 3.54
CA SER A 62 -2.91 14.03 3.34
C SER A 62 -1.50 14.62 3.38
N SER A 63 -0.53 13.87 3.89
CA SER A 63 0.88 14.28 3.99
C SER A 63 1.70 14.00 2.73
N VAL A 64 1.11 13.37 1.73
CA VAL A 64 1.79 12.93 0.50
C VAL A 64 1.41 13.84 -0.67
N GLN A 65 2.40 14.26 -1.42
CA GLN A 65 2.23 15.08 -2.62
C GLN A 65 2.82 14.34 -3.84
N PRO A 66 2.29 14.60 -5.05
CA PRO A 66 2.90 14.06 -6.27
C PRO A 66 4.24 14.76 -6.55
N ASP A 67 5.23 14.00 -6.97
CA ASP A 67 6.47 14.56 -7.51
C ASP A 67 6.14 15.32 -8.80
N ARG A 68 6.59 16.56 -8.87
CA ARG A 68 6.41 17.44 -10.02
C ARG A 68 7.63 17.44 -10.95
N ALA A 69 8.69 16.73 -10.58
CA ALA A 69 9.86 16.62 -11.41
C ALA A 69 9.57 15.73 -12.62
N GLU A 70 9.60 16.32 -13.81
CA GLU A 70 9.41 15.60 -15.08
C GLU A 70 10.65 14.80 -15.48
N PHE A 71 11.77 14.97 -14.76
CA PHE A 71 12.99 14.22 -15.01
C PHE A 71 12.84 12.77 -14.53
N PHE A 72 13.30 11.82 -15.35
CA PHE A 72 13.35 10.39 -15.06
C PHE A 72 11.98 9.71 -14.86
N ASP A 73 10.94 10.17 -15.59
CA ASP A 73 9.60 9.57 -15.55
C ASP A 73 9.02 9.42 -14.12
N ARG A 74 9.24 10.45 -13.30
CA ARG A 74 8.79 10.46 -11.90
C ARG A 74 7.49 11.20 -11.67
N ALA A 75 6.89 11.73 -12.73
CA ALA A 75 5.60 12.39 -12.63
C ALA A 75 4.58 11.46 -11.94
N GLY A 76 4.02 11.92 -10.82
CA GLY A 76 3.08 11.12 -10.03
C GLY A 76 3.70 10.08 -9.08
N THR A 77 5.02 10.06 -8.88
CA THR A 77 5.64 9.35 -7.75
C THR A 77 5.25 10.06 -6.45
N PRO A 78 4.91 9.33 -5.37
CA PRO A 78 4.62 9.97 -4.09
C PRO A 78 5.86 10.63 -3.50
N VAL A 79 5.71 11.85 -3.02
CA VAL A 79 6.71 12.55 -2.20
C VAL A 79 6.24 12.54 -0.77
N LEU A 80 7.00 11.87 0.10
CA LEU A 80 6.69 11.75 1.51
C LEU A 80 7.29 12.90 2.31
N GLY A 81 6.58 13.31 3.33
CA GLY A 81 7.03 14.40 4.19
C GLY A 81 7.27 15.70 3.41
N ASN A 82 8.32 16.44 3.77
CA ASN A 82 8.69 17.70 3.12
C ASN A 82 9.99 17.57 2.28
N ALA A 83 10.27 16.40 1.75
CA ALA A 83 11.54 16.15 1.06
C ALA A 83 11.69 16.87 -0.29
N GLY A 84 10.59 17.34 -0.86
CA GLY A 84 10.59 18.02 -2.15
C GLY A 84 10.78 17.11 -3.35
N THR A 85 11.15 15.86 -3.16
CA THR A 85 11.38 14.88 -4.23
C THR A 85 11.12 13.45 -3.76
N GLY A 86 10.63 12.59 -4.65
CA GLY A 86 10.43 11.16 -4.41
C GLY A 86 11.72 10.34 -4.24
N TRP A 87 12.89 10.90 -4.55
CA TRP A 87 14.19 10.21 -4.36
C TRP A 87 14.53 9.91 -2.91
N ALA A 88 13.94 10.63 -2.02
CA ALA A 88 14.19 10.51 -0.59
C ALA A 88 13.29 9.45 0.08
N ASN A 89 12.41 8.81 -0.66
CA ASN A 89 11.55 7.75 -0.15
C ASN A 89 12.31 6.43 -0.01
N VAL A 90 11.76 5.55 0.85
CA VAL A 90 12.12 4.13 0.89
C VAL A 90 10.87 3.28 0.71
N TYR A 91 11.02 2.16 0.01
CA TYR A 91 9.95 1.20 -0.24
C TYR A 91 10.29 -0.12 0.45
N LEU A 92 9.66 -0.37 1.58
CA LEU A 92 9.84 -1.58 2.37
C LEU A 92 8.70 -2.55 2.09
N VAL A 93 9.03 -3.71 1.54
CA VAL A 93 8.05 -4.76 1.26
C VAL A 93 8.44 -6.01 2.03
N ASP A 94 7.56 -6.46 2.92
CA ASP A 94 7.81 -7.59 3.83
C ASP A 94 9.16 -7.47 4.57
N GLY A 95 9.56 -6.23 4.91
CA GLY A 95 10.81 -5.92 5.59
C GLY A 95 12.04 -5.81 4.70
N LEU A 96 11.90 -6.00 3.38
CA LEU A 96 12.99 -5.80 2.42
C LEU A 96 12.93 -4.41 1.80
N ASP A 97 14.07 -3.75 1.70
CA ASP A 97 14.21 -2.50 0.95
C ASP A 97 14.24 -2.81 -0.55
N LEU A 98 13.22 -2.38 -1.25
CA LEU A 98 13.04 -2.53 -2.69
C LEU A 98 13.03 -1.16 -3.39
N THR A 99 13.84 -0.24 -2.90
CA THR A 99 14.03 1.07 -3.51
C THR A 99 15.04 0.98 -4.65
N GLU A 100 14.65 1.42 -5.83
CA GLU A 100 15.56 1.53 -6.97
C GLU A 100 16.58 2.66 -6.72
N PRO A 101 17.87 2.37 -6.61
CA PRO A 101 18.87 3.35 -6.20
C PRO A 101 19.14 4.43 -7.24
N THR A 102 18.78 4.22 -8.51
CA THR A 102 19.02 5.17 -9.60
C THR A 102 17.98 6.26 -9.70
N ASN A 103 16.74 5.97 -9.36
CA ASN A 103 15.62 6.90 -9.52
C ASN A 103 14.73 7.08 -8.28
N GLY A 104 14.99 6.31 -7.21
CA GLY A 104 14.25 6.40 -5.96
C GLY A 104 12.81 5.90 -6.03
N GLN A 105 12.47 5.10 -7.04
CA GLN A 105 11.15 4.48 -7.19
C GLN A 105 11.15 3.06 -6.60
N ALA A 106 9.96 2.44 -6.55
CA ALA A 106 9.88 1.02 -6.22
C ALA A 106 10.48 0.18 -7.34
N ALA A 107 11.44 -0.69 -7.01
CA ALA A 107 12.11 -1.57 -7.97
C ALA A 107 11.21 -2.66 -8.53
N ILE A 108 10.10 -2.94 -7.86
CA ILE A 108 9.13 -3.95 -8.28
C ILE A 108 7.71 -3.39 -8.30
N ARG A 109 6.87 -3.97 -9.12
CA ARG A 109 5.42 -3.72 -9.10
C ARG A 109 4.74 -4.82 -8.28
N ILE A 110 3.85 -4.40 -7.39
CA ILE A 110 3.04 -5.31 -6.58
C ILE A 110 1.59 -5.00 -6.89
N GLY A 111 0.85 -6.02 -7.30
CA GLY A 111 -0.59 -5.90 -7.53
C GLY A 111 -1.31 -5.57 -6.23
N GLN A 112 -2.24 -4.62 -6.26
CA GLN A 112 -3.01 -4.20 -5.08
C GLN A 112 -3.72 -5.36 -4.39
N ASP A 113 -4.18 -6.34 -5.16
CA ASP A 113 -4.86 -7.52 -4.62
C ASP A 113 -3.94 -8.44 -3.81
N ALA A 114 -2.62 -8.33 -3.97
CA ALA A 114 -1.64 -9.05 -3.17
C ALA A 114 -1.28 -8.33 -1.85
N ILE A 115 -1.73 -7.10 -1.65
CA ILE A 115 -1.39 -6.30 -0.48
C ILE A 115 -2.38 -6.59 0.66
N ARG A 116 -1.84 -6.86 1.85
CA ARG A 116 -2.59 -7.00 3.09
C ARG A 116 -2.63 -5.70 3.88
N GLU A 117 -1.48 -5.05 4.02
CA GLU A 117 -1.34 -3.82 4.79
C GLU A 117 -0.49 -2.84 4.00
N PHE A 118 -0.88 -1.59 4.04
CA PHE A 118 -0.15 -0.50 3.43
C PHE A 118 -0.04 0.65 4.43
N ARG A 119 1.18 1.04 4.75
CA ARG A 119 1.44 2.13 5.69
C ARG A 119 2.34 3.17 5.05
N VAL A 120 1.91 4.41 5.15
CA VAL A 120 2.71 5.59 4.81
C VAL A 120 3.36 6.09 6.09
N VAL A 121 4.67 6.09 6.15
CA VAL A 121 5.45 6.59 7.29
C VAL A 121 6.08 7.91 6.88
N GLY A 122 5.70 8.97 7.59
CA GLY A 122 6.16 10.34 7.31
C GLY A 122 7.46 10.69 8.01
N GLN A 123 7.62 11.96 8.37
CA GLN A 123 8.88 12.55 8.85
C GLN A 123 9.44 12.04 10.18
N ARG A 124 8.64 11.45 11.03
CA ARG A 124 9.10 10.81 12.26
C ARG A 124 8.93 9.32 12.11
N PHE A 125 10.02 8.64 11.91
CA PHE A 125 10.04 7.19 11.72
C PHE A 125 11.10 6.57 12.63
N ASP A 126 10.82 5.34 13.05
CA ASP A 126 11.73 4.54 13.83
C ASP A 126 12.96 4.11 13.02
N ALA A 127 14.01 3.71 13.72
CA ALA A 127 15.26 3.24 13.11
C ALA A 127 15.08 2.03 12.17
N GLU A 128 13.92 1.35 12.24
CA GLU A 128 13.54 0.27 11.31
C GLU A 128 13.34 0.77 9.88
N VAL A 129 12.90 2.03 9.73
CA VAL A 129 12.76 2.70 8.44
C VAL A 129 14.04 3.47 8.17
N GLY A 130 15.11 2.78 7.82
CA GLY A 130 16.40 3.38 7.52
C GLY A 130 16.50 3.95 6.11
N GLN A 131 17.67 4.53 5.77
CA GLN A 131 18.08 4.95 4.43
C GLN A 131 17.18 6.00 3.74
N THR A 132 16.35 6.70 4.48
CA THR A 132 15.46 7.73 3.95
C THR A 132 15.62 9.04 4.72
N THR A 133 15.39 10.15 4.04
CA THR A 133 15.26 11.48 4.65
C THR A 133 13.84 12.03 4.60
N ALA A 134 12.96 11.36 3.86
CA ALA A 134 11.58 11.76 3.64
C ALA A 134 10.58 10.92 4.44
N GLY A 135 10.73 9.62 4.38
CA GLY A 135 9.81 8.65 4.93
C GLY A 135 9.76 7.37 4.09
N GLY A 136 8.89 6.45 4.45
CA GLY A 136 8.79 5.16 3.82
C GLY A 136 7.36 4.74 3.49
N LEU A 137 7.24 3.93 2.45
CA LEU A 137 6.06 3.14 2.17
C LEU A 137 6.33 1.72 2.64
N VAL A 138 5.59 1.30 3.64
CA VAL A 138 5.70 -0.05 4.21
C VAL A 138 4.54 -0.88 3.71
N VAL A 139 4.85 -1.95 3.00
CA VAL A 139 3.88 -2.86 2.40
C VAL A 139 4.05 -4.24 3.01
N VAL A 140 2.95 -4.82 3.43
CA VAL A 140 2.90 -6.22 3.85
C VAL A 140 2.02 -6.98 2.88
N THR A 141 2.55 -8.04 2.29
CA THR A 141 1.80 -8.85 1.34
C THR A 141 0.83 -9.80 2.05
N LYS A 142 -0.20 -10.24 1.33
CA LYS A 142 -1.09 -11.31 1.80
C LYS A 142 -0.30 -12.62 1.92
N THR A 143 -0.77 -13.48 2.77
CA THR A 143 -0.26 -14.86 2.92
C THR A 143 -1.38 -15.84 2.60
N GLY A 144 -1.03 -17.06 2.21
CA GLY A 144 -1.99 -18.14 2.10
C GLY A 144 -2.55 -18.52 3.48
N THR A 145 -3.73 -19.10 3.49
CA THR A 145 -4.43 -19.57 4.69
C THR A 145 -4.78 -21.04 4.58
N ASN A 146 -5.44 -21.60 5.58
CA ASN A 146 -5.95 -22.99 5.53
C ASN A 146 -7.15 -23.18 4.59
N GLU A 147 -7.69 -22.10 4.06
CA GLU A 147 -8.78 -22.12 3.09
C GLU A 147 -8.28 -21.62 1.74
N VAL A 148 -8.75 -22.27 0.67
CA VAL A 148 -8.45 -21.80 -0.69
C VAL A 148 -9.28 -20.55 -0.96
N HIS A 149 -8.61 -19.49 -1.32
CA HIS A 149 -9.23 -18.21 -1.65
C HIS A 149 -8.46 -17.53 -2.79
N GLY A 150 -9.13 -16.65 -3.49
CA GLY A 150 -8.52 -15.91 -4.58
C GLY A 150 -9.45 -14.88 -5.16
N SER A 151 -8.91 -14.08 -6.05
CA SER A 151 -9.64 -13.07 -6.82
C SER A 151 -9.16 -13.07 -8.26
N VAL A 152 -10.04 -12.68 -9.16
CA VAL A 152 -9.73 -12.43 -10.57
C VAL A 152 -10.30 -11.07 -10.91
N PHE A 153 -9.54 -10.27 -11.63
CA PHE A 153 -10.00 -8.97 -12.09
C PHE A 153 -9.59 -8.71 -13.54
N GLY A 154 -10.32 -7.84 -14.20
CA GLY A 154 -9.99 -7.35 -15.53
C GLY A 154 -10.56 -5.95 -15.73
N PHE A 155 -9.74 -5.06 -16.28
CA PHE A 155 -10.10 -3.69 -16.63
C PHE A 155 -9.68 -3.43 -18.08
N ALA A 156 -10.57 -2.78 -18.80
CA ALA A 156 -10.29 -2.28 -20.14
C ALA A 156 -10.60 -0.77 -20.17
N ARG A 157 -9.77 -0.03 -20.85
CA ARG A 157 -9.95 1.41 -21.08
C ARG A 157 -9.49 1.74 -22.50
N SER A 158 -10.27 2.52 -23.21
CA SER A 158 -9.91 3.00 -24.54
C SER A 158 -10.33 4.46 -24.70
N ASP A 159 -9.79 5.10 -25.72
CA ASP A 159 -10.19 6.43 -26.18
C ASP A 159 -11.70 6.55 -26.40
N ALA A 160 -12.34 5.52 -26.95
CA ALA A 160 -13.79 5.47 -27.16
C ALA A 160 -14.63 5.56 -25.87
N MET A 161 -14.03 5.22 -24.71
CA MET A 161 -14.65 5.32 -23.39
C MET A 161 -14.38 6.65 -22.68
N ARG A 162 -13.60 7.53 -23.31
CA ARG A 162 -13.20 8.82 -22.77
C ARG A 162 -13.91 9.95 -23.49
N ALA A 163 -14.47 10.89 -22.74
CA ALA A 163 -14.93 12.15 -23.33
C ALA A 163 -13.75 13.04 -23.69
N GLN A 164 -13.80 13.67 -24.87
CA GLN A 164 -12.81 14.65 -25.26
C GLN A 164 -12.83 15.85 -24.32
N GLY A 165 -11.66 16.28 -23.87
CA GLY A 165 -11.53 17.47 -23.04
C GLY A 165 -11.85 18.75 -23.83
N ALA A 166 -12.45 19.74 -23.19
CA ALA A 166 -12.85 21.00 -23.86
C ALA A 166 -11.68 21.78 -24.50
N LEU A 167 -10.45 21.52 -24.07
CA LEU A 167 -9.22 22.15 -24.60
C LEU A 167 -8.38 21.18 -25.44
N GLU A 168 -8.85 19.98 -25.62
CA GLU A 168 -8.14 18.92 -26.37
C GLU A 168 -8.48 19.08 -27.87
N GLN A 169 -7.49 19.44 -28.68
CA GLN A 169 -7.69 19.65 -30.10
C GLN A 169 -7.76 18.35 -30.90
N ASP A 170 -7.02 17.32 -30.48
CA ASP A 170 -7.02 15.99 -31.09
C ASP A 170 -7.16 14.92 -30.03
N GLN A 171 -8.01 13.97 -30.32
CA GLN A 171 -8.13 12.77 -29.46
C GLN A 171 -6.94 11.85 -29.77
N VAL A 172 -6.17 11.54 -28.76
CA VAL A 172 -5.03 10.62 -28.88
C VAL A 172 -5.55 9.19 -28.71
N ASP A 173 -5.15 8.33 -29.62
CA ASP A 173 -5.44 6.91 -29.51
C ASP A 173 -4.79 6.36 -28.23
N TYR A 174 -5.62 5.80 -27.39
CA TYR A 174 -5.23 5.21 -26.12
C TYR A 174 -5.95 3.92 -25.91
N SER A 175 -5.21 2.87 -25.62
CA SER A 175 -5.79 1.63 -25.17
C SER A 175 -5.01 1.05 -24.00
N ARG A 176 -5.72 0.55 -23.03
CA ARG A 176 -5.14 -0.15 -21.89
C ARG A 176 -5.98 -1.34 -21.51
N TRP A 177 -5.32 -2.47 -21.39
CA TRP A 177 -5.90 -3.68 -20.85
C TRP A 177 -5.10 -4.14 -19.64
N HIS A 178 -5.77 -4.46 -18.55
CA HIS A 178 -5.15 -4.81 -17.28
C HIS A 178 -5.92 -5.95 -16.65
N ALA A 179 -5.30 -7.10 -16.48
CA ALA A 179 -5.91 -8.24 -15.84
C ALA A 179 -4.96 -8.93 -14.89
N GLY A 180 -5.53 -9.62 -13.92
CA GLY A 180 -4.75 -10.37 -12.95
C GLY A 180 -5.59 -11.29 -12.10
N PHE A 181 -4.89 -12.06 -11.29
CA PHE A 181 -5.52 -12.93 -10.31
C PHE A 181 -4.64 -13.10 -9.07
N THR A 182 -5.27 -13.44 -7.97
CA THR A 182 -4.61 -13.95 -6.78
C THR A 182 -5.19 -15.31 -6.43
N LEU A 183 -4.36 -16.21 -5.92
CA LEU A 183 -4.77 -17.52 -5.46
C LEU A 183 -3.92 -17.91 -4.25
N GLY A 184 -4.57 -18.19 -3.14
CA GLY A 184 -3.92 -18.62 -1.91
C GLY A 184 -4.60 -19.83 -1.31
N GLY A 185 -3.84 -20.62 -0.54
CA GLY A 185 -4.38 -21.79 0.12
C GLY A 185 -3.32 -22.61 0.83
N PRO A 186 -3.71 -23.76 1.41
CA PRO A 186 -2.79 -24.66 2.07
C PRO A 186 -2.11 -25.62 1.10
N ILE A 187 -0.80 -25.79 1.22
CA ILE A 187 -0.09 -26.96 0.70
C ILE A 187 -0.24 -28.10 1.69
N ALA A 188 -0.03 -27.81 2.97
CA ALA A 188 -0.30 -28.70 4.08
C ALA A 188 -1.01 -27.90 5.16
N ARG A 189 -2.21 -28.32 5.55
CA ARG A 189 -3.01 -27.64 6.56
C ARG A 189 -2.21 -27.42 7.86
N ASP A 190 -2.37 -26.24 8.43
CA ASP A 190 -1.72 -25.81 9.69
C ASP A 190 -0.18 -25.77 9.64
N ARG A 191 0.44 -25.95 8.45
CA ARG A 191 1.90 -26.02 8.32
C ARG A 191 2.45 -25.13 7.22
N THR A 192 1.94 -25.30 5.99
CA THR A 192 2.52 -24.65 4.84
C THR A 192 1.41 -24.12 3.94
N HIS A 193 1.53 -22.87 3.59
CA HIS A 193 0.56 -22.17 2.75
C HIS A 193 1.29 -21.57 1.55
N TYR A 194 0.54 -21.28 0.50
CA TYR A 194 1.03 -20.57 -0.68
C TYR A 194 0.14 -19.36 -0.97
N LEU A 195 0.73 -18.38 -1.60
CA LEU A 195 0.04 -17.30 -2.29
C LEU A 195 0.71 -17.12 -3.63
N ALA A 196 -0.08 -17.09 -4.69
CA ALA A 196 0.32 -16.71 -6.04
C ALA A 196 -0.47 -15.45 -6.43
N ALA A 197 0.22 -14.48 -6.99
CA ALA A 197 -0.38 -13.29 -7.57
C ALA A 197 0.23 -13.05 -8.94
N PHE A 198 -0.59 -12.74 -9.91
CA PHE A 198 -0.18 -12.43 -11.28
C PHE A 198 -0.98 -11.23 -11.76
N GLU A 199 -0.29 -10.33 -12.43
CA GLU A 199 -0.86 -9.14 -13.02
C GLU A 199 -0.19 -8.85 -14.36
N HIS A 200 -0.98 -8.52 -15.36
CA HIS A 200 -0.52 -8.17 -16.69
C HIS A 200 -1.19 -6.87 -17.14
N VAL A 201 -0.37 -5.95 -17.60
CA VAL A 201 -0.80 -4.66 -18.13
C VAL A 201 -0.26 -4.53 -19.54
N ASP A 202 -1.16 -4.25 -20.46
CA ASP A 202 -0.85 -3.88 -21.84
C ASP A 202 -1.42 -2.49 -22.07
N GLU A 203 -0.56 -1.55 -22.43
CA GLU A 203 -0.89 -0.13 -22.54
C GLU A 203 -0.23 0.46 -23.77
N ASP A 204 -1.08 0.89 -24.71
CA ASP A 204 -0.67 1.67 -25.87
C ASP A 204 -1.01 3.14 -25.61
N ASP A 205 0.00 3.96 -25.43
CA ASP A 205 -0.12 5.40 -25.23
C ASP A 205 0.76 6.14 -26.22
N ILE A 206 0.19 7.12 -26.91
CA ILE A 206 0.91 7.98 -27.85
C ILE A 206 1.11 9.33 -27.17
N ALA A 207 2.32 9.61 -26.72
CA ALA A 207 2.69 10.95 -26.27
C ALA A 207 2.85 11.89 -27.49
N LEU A 208 1.90 12.78 -27.70
CA LEU A 208 2.05 13.86 -28.67
C LEU A 208 2.98 14.92 -28.09
N PHE A 209 4.26 14.85 -28.46
CA PHE A 209 5.17 15.95 -28.21
C PHE A 209 4.93 17.04 -29.25
N ARG A 210 4.26 18.13 -28.87
CA ARG A 210 4.22 19.37 -29.66
C ARG A 210 5.27 20.29 -29.06
N PRO A 211 6.41 20.51 -29.71
CA PRO A 211 7.31 21.57 -29.30
C PRO A 211 6.53 22.90 -29.41
N GLY A 212 6.14 23.43 -28.24
CA GLY A 212 5.51 24.75 -28.16
C GLY A 212 6.55 25.81 -28.46
N GLY A 213 6.53 26.29 -29.66
CA GLY A 213 7.34 27.38 -30.14
C GLY A 213 7.23 27.43 -31.64
N ASP A 214 6.55 28.42 -32.13
CA ASP A 214 6.69 28.88 -33.47
C ASP A 214 8.14 29.38 -33.64
N PHE A 215 9.04 28.49 -34.10
CA PHE A 215 10.37 28.89 -34.55
C PHE A 215 10.27 29.50 -35.94
N GLY A 216 9.18 30.24 -36.18
CA GLY A 216 9.04 31.10 -37.32
C GLY A 216 9.98 32.26 -37.18
N ASP A 217 10.85 32.38 -38.16
CA ASP A 217 11.66 33.54 -38.50
C ASP A 217 12.86 33.85 -37.58
N LEU A 218 13.93 33.05 -37.71
CA LEU A 218 15.28 33.55 -37.63
C LEU A 218 15.97 33.41 -39.00
#